data_22e3faa488dbb07b2390f1fdfc211faa
#
_entry.id   22e3faa488dbb07b2390f1fdfc211faa
#
_cell.length_a   1.000
_cell.length_b   1.000
_cell.length_c   1.000
_cell.angle_alpha   90.00
_cell.angle_beta   90.00
_cell.angle_gamma   90.00
#
_symmetry.space_group_name_H-M   'P 1'
#
loop_
_entity.id
_entity.type
_entity.pdbx_description
1 polymer ?
#
loop_
_entity_poly.entity_id
_entity_poly.type
_entity_poly.pdbx_seq_one_letter_code
_entity_poly.pdbx_strand_id
1 'polypeptide(L)'
;MKNLFAFIIYLVLTSNSFTQINIVHPPNWWIGFENTDLQLLVKNENISNYDVFIDYPGVTIKSIQKADSPNYIFINLNISSNSKEGNFKIIFKNDNKELSYMYNLKNKREFQYQNEGFDSSDVIYLITPDRFVNGDEKNDIVN
;
A
#
# COMPACT_ATOMS: atom_id res chain seq x y z
N MET A 1 26.02 -40.52 -10.72
CA MET A 1 26.34 -39.19 -10.15
C MET A 1 26.10 -38.04 -11.15
N LYS A 2 26.50 -38.14 -12.44
CA LYS A 2 26.26 -37.06 -13.43
C LYS A 2 24.78 -36.71 -13.64
N ASN A 3 23.88 -37.69 -13.65
CA ASN A 3 22.43 -37.47 -13.86
C ASN A 3 21.76 -36.83 -12.65
N LEU A 4 22.22 -37.11 -11.43
CA LEU A 4 21.73 -36.49 -10.20
C LEU A 4 22.10 -35.01 -10.15
N PHE A 5 23.31 -34.68 -10.60
CA PHE A 5 23.78 -33.28 -10.65
C PHE A 5 22.99 -32.44 -11.67
N ALA A 6 22.71 -33.02 -12.85
CA ALA A 6 21.87 -32.39 -13.87
C ALA A 6 20.42 -32.14 -13.36
N PHE A 7 19.86 -33.09 -12.62
CA PHE A 7 18.53 -32.98 -12.05
C PHE A 7 18.45 -31.86 -10.97
N ILE A 8 19.49 -31.75 -10.13
CA ILE A 8 19.58 -30.67 -9.11
C ILE A 8 19.71 -29.31 -9.79
N ILE A 9 20.50 -29.17 -10.84
CA ILE A 9 20.64 -27.93 -11.61
C ILE A 9 19.29 -27.54 -12.25
N TYR A 10 18.55 -28.50 -12.81
CA TYR A 10 17.24 -28.26 -13.40
C TYR A 10 16.22 -27.76 -12.33
N LEU A 11 16.24 -28.33 -11.13
CA LEU A 11 15.36 -27.94 -10.01
C LEU A 11 15.65 -26.51 -9.52
N VAL A 12 16.91 -26.08 -9.52
CA VAL A 12 17.32 -24.72 -9.11
C VAL A 12 16.91 -23.67 -10.15
N LEU A 13 16.89 -24.04 -11.44
CA LEU A 13 16.53 -23.12 -12.53
C LEU A 13 15.03 -22.86 -12.65
N THR A 14 14.17 -23.64 -11.98
CA THR A 14 12.71 -23.46 -12.00
C THR A 14 12.17 -22.62 -10.87
N SER A 15 13.03 -22.04 -10.02
CA SER A 15 12.58 -21.12 -8.98
C SER A 15 12.00 -19.84 -9.59
N ASN A 16 10.67 -19.76 -9.67
CA ASN A 16 9.96 -18.52 -10.02
C ASN A 16 10.24 -17.50 -8.93
N SER A 17 11.14 -16.57 -9.18
CA SER A 17 11.32 -15.41 -8.32
C SER A 17 10.09 -14.49 -8.47
N PHE A 18 9.16 -14.56 -7.52
CA PHE A 18 8.12 -13.54 -7.42
C PHE A 18 8.79 -12.22 -7.06
N THR A 19 8.86 -11.32 -8.01
CA THR A 19 9.35 -9.96 -7.74
C THR A 19 8.25 -9.21 -7.02
N GLN A 20 8.56 -8.68 -5.85
CA GLN A 20 7.62 -7.93 -5.03
C GLN A 20 7.52 -6.48 -5.51
N ILE A 21 6.32 -5.91 -5.47
CA ILE A 21 6.09 -4.48 -5.68
C ILE A 21 6.67 -3.69 -4.51
N ASN A 22 7.40 -2.63 -4.79
CA ASN A 22 8.14 -1.89 -3.77
C ASN A 22 7.27 -0.91 -3.00
N ILE A 23 6.36 -0.20 -3.68
CA ILE A 23 5.63 0.92 -3.09
C ILE A 23 4.15 0.86 -3.49
N VAL A 24 3.28 0.82 -2.48
CA VAL A 24 1.84 1.03 -2.60
C VAL A 24 1.41 2.03 -1.53
N HIS A 25 0.72 3.08 -1.91
CA HIS A 25 0.16 4.08 -1.01
C HIS A 25 -1.34 4.23 -1.18
N PRO A 26 -2.10 4.33 -0.06
CA PRO A 26 -1.67 4.08 1.32
C PRO A 26 -1.28 2.60 1.53
N PRO A 27 -0.39 2.27 2.48
CA PRO A 27 0.13 0.90 2.66
C PRO A 27 -0.87 -0.07 3.29
N ASN A 28 -1.93 0.44 3.85
CA ASN A 28 -3.04 -0.31 4.44
C ASN A 28 -4.30 0.56 4.47
N TRP A 29 -5.46 -0.04 4.72
CA TRP A 29 -6.73 0.68 4.84
C TRP A 29 -7.62 0.05 5.91
N TRP A 30 -8.75 0.70 6.20
CA TRP A 30 -9.73 0.24 7.18
C TRP A 30 -11.09 0.05 6.54
N ILE A 31 -11.80 -0.97 7.00
CA ILE A 31 -13.20 -1.22 6.70
C ILE A 31 -14.07 -0.29 7.56
N GLY A 32 -15.26 0.05 7.07
CA GLY A 32 -16.27 0.76 7.85
C GLY A 32 -16.17 2.29 7.75
N PHE A 33 -15.46 2.82 6.77
CA PHE A 33 -15.62 4.21 6.37
C PHE A 33 -16.94 4.40 5.62
N GLU A 34 -17.57 5.56 5.81
CA GLU A 34 -18.77 5.97 5.07
C GLU A 34 -18.47 6.05 3.56
N ASN A 35 -17.34 6.64 3.19
CA ASN A 35 -16.82 6.55 1.83
C ASN A 35 -16.07 5.23 1.66
N THR A 36 -16.64 4.35 0.84
CA THR A 36 -16.09 3.02 0.53
C THR A 36 -15.04 3.04 -0.57
N ASP A 37 -14.79 4.17 -1.20
CA ASP A 37 -13.84 4.31 -2.30
C ASP A 37 -12.42 4.54 -1.77
N LEU A 38 -11.48 3.79 -2.33
CA LEU A 38 -10.06 3.87 -2.02
C LEU A 38 -9.25 3.97 -3.32
N GLN A 39 -8.37 4.95 -3.42
CA GLN A 39 -7.40 5.02 -4.50
C GLN A 39 -6.02 4.60 -3.99
N LEU A 40 -5.41 3.63 -4.66
CA LEU A 40 -4.04 3.21 -4.42
C LEU A 40 -3.13 3.80 -5.49
N LEU A 41 -2.03 4.42 -5.07
CA LEU A 41 -0.89 4.73 -5.93
C LEU A 41 0.10 3.57 -5.86
N VAL A 42 0.41 2.99 -7.00
CA VAL A 42 1.43 1.93 -7.11
C VAL A 42 2.61 2.44 -7.92
N LYS A 43 3.81 2.27 -7.36
CA LYS A 43 5.06 2.60 -8.04
C LYS A 43 5.90 1.33 -8.22
N ASN A 44 6.25 1.05 -9.46
CA ASN A 44 7.24 0.05 -9.84
C ASN A 44 7.71 0.32 -11.26
N GLU A 45 8.85 -0.23 -11.66
CA GLU A 45 9.36 -0.07 -13.02
C GLU A 45 8.37 -0.62 -14.05
N ASN A 46 7.97 0.22 -15.02
CA ASN A 46 7.04 -0.08 -16.11
C ASN A 46 5.71 -0.71 -15.68
N ILE A 47 5.22 -0.39 -14.48
CA ILE A 47 3.98 -0.98 -13.91
C ILE A 47 2.74 -0.71 -14.77
N SER A 48 2.74 0.35 -15.58
CA SER A 48 1.65 0.68 -16.49
C SER A 48 1.39 -0.38 -17.57
N ASN A 49 2.33 -1.31 -17.78
CA ASN A 49 2.24 -2.41 -18.75
C ASN A 49 1.68 -3.71 -18.13
N TYR A 50 1.19 -3.64 -16.90
CA TYR A 50 0.63 -4.79 -16.21
C TYR A 50 -0.88 -4.65 -16.04
N ASP A 51 -1.58 -5.76 -16.19
CA ASP A 51 -2.98 -5.90 -15.76
C ASP A 51 -3.02 -6.17 -14.26
N VAL A 52 -4.05 -5.66 -13.60
CA VAL A 52 -4.21 -5.77 -12.14
C VAL A 52 -5.38 -6.66 -11.81
N PHE A 53 -5.15 -7.60 -10.87
CA PHE A 53 -6.17 -8.54 -10.40
C PHE A 53 -6.22 -8.54 -8.88
N ILE A 54 -7.42 -8.55 -8.34
CA ILE A 54 -7.73 -8.70 -6.92
C ILE A 54 -8.85 -9.71 -6.80
N ASP A 55 -8.65 -10.72 -5.97
CA ASP A 55 -9.68 -11.70 -5.58
C ASP A 55 -9.78 -11.68 -4.06
N TYR A 56 -10.66 -10.84 -3.54
CA TYR A 56 -10.92 -10.75 -2.11
C TYR A 56 -12.38 -10.33 -1.86
N PRO A 57 -13.11 -11.04 -0.99
CA PRO A 57 -14.51 -10.75 -0.72
C PRO A 57 -14.74 -9.32 -0.25
N GLY A 58 -15.57 -8.58 -0.98
CA GLY A 58 -15.93 -7.21 -0.69
C GLY A 58 -14.95 -6.15 -1.20
N VAL A 59 -13.89 -6.54 -1.91
CA VAL A 59 -12.96 -5.62 -2.58
C VAL A 59 -13.13 -5.73 -4.08
N THR A 60 -13.41 -4.63 -4.76
CA THR A 60 -13.58 -4.60 -6.22
C THR A 60 -12.77 -3.48 -6.86
N ILE A 61 -12.19 -3.76 -8.03
CA ILE A 61 -11.52 -2.74 -8.85
C ILE A 61 -12.58 -1.97 -9.64
N LYS A 62 -12.68 -0.66 -9.41
CA LYS A 62 -13.56 0.24 -10.18
C LYS A 62 -12.93 0.69 -11.48
N SER A 63 -11.67 1.09 -11.42
CA SER A 63 -10.89 1.53 -12.58
C SER A 63 -9.40 1.54 -12.29
N ILE A 64 -8.60 1.52 -13.34
CA ILE A 64 -7.15 1.68 -13.31
C ILE A 64 -6.80 2.88 -14.18
N GLN A 65 -6.03 3.82 -13.64
CA GLN A 65 -5.56 4.99 -14.36
C GLN A 65 -4.04 4.95 -14.45
N LYS A 66 -3.52 5.14 -15.67
CA LYS A 66 -2.09 5.24 -15.92
C LYS A 66 -1.67 6.70 -15.75
N ALA A 67 -0.54 6.93 -15.10
CA ALA A 67 0.09 8.25 -15.07
C ALA A 67 0.88 8.51 -16.36
N ASP A 68 1.37 9.75 -16.54
CA ASP A 68 2.26 10.08 -17.67
C ASP A 68 3.57 9.28 -17.63
N SER A 69 4.07 9.02 -16.42
CA SER A 69 5.21 8.13 -16.22
C SER A 69 4.78 6.67 -16.23
N PRO A 70 5.44 5.78 -17.00
CA PRO A 70 5.09 4.36 -17.06
C PRO A 70 5.31 3.63 -15.73
N ASN A 71 5.98 4.26 -14.77
CA ASN A 71 6.32 3.67 -13.47
C ASN A 71 5.23 3.86 -12.41
N TYR A 72 4.10 4.48 -12.75
CA TYR A 72 3.02 4.76 -11.80
C TYR A 72 1.66 4.40 -12.39
N ILE A 73 0.82 3.79 -11.56
CA ILE A 73 -0.62 3.62 -11.82
C ILE A 73 -1.43 3.96 -10.58
N PHE A 74 -2.67 4.37 -10.80
CA PHE A 74 -3.67 4.53 -9.76
C PHE A 74 -4.72 3.44 -9.91
N ILE A 75 -4.99 2.72 -8.82
CA ILE A 75 -6.01 1.69 -8.75
C ILE A 75 -7.14 2.20 -7.89
N ASN A 76 -8.30 2.43 -8.48
CA ASN A 76 -9.50 2.84 -7.75
C ASN A 76 -10.27 1.59 -7.34
N LEU A 77 -10.40 1.41 -6.04
CA LEU A 77 -11.08 0.28 -5.41
C LEU A 77 -12.38 0.74 -4.75
N ASN A 78 -13.31 -0.20 -4.60
CA ASN A 78 -14.40 -0.10 -3.65
C ASN A 78 -14.20 -1.16 -2.56
N ILE A 79 -14.25 -0.73 -1.30
CA ILE A 79 -14.14 -1.59 -0.12
C ILE A 79 -15.49 -1.66 0.55
N SER A 80 -16.22 -2.75 0.33
CA SER A 80 -17.54 -2.95 0.94
C SER A 80 -17.46 -2.97 2.46
N SER A 81 -18.51 -2.47 3.13
CA SER A 81 -18.64 -2.57 4.59
C SER A 81 -18.69 -4.04 5.09
N ASN A 82 -19.04 -4.97 4.21
CA ASN A 82 -19.10 -6.41 4.51
C ASN A 82 -17.75 -7.12 4.27
N SER A 83 -16.71 -6.39 3.86
CA SER A 83 -15.36 -6.96 3.73
C SER A 83 -14.87 -7.48 5.08
N LYS A 84 -14.02 -8.49 5.05
CA LYS A 84 -13.37 -8.99 6.27
C LYS A 84 -12.00 -8.34 6.43
N GLU A 85 -11.55 -8.20 7.67
CA GLU A 85 -10.15 -7.84 7.93
C GLU A 85 -9.20 -8.96 7.51
N GLY A 86 -8.00 -8.58 7.10
CA GLY A 86 -6.98 -9.55 6.71
C GLY A 86 -6.04 -9.00 5.63
N ASN A 87 -5.22 -9.90 5.13
CA ASN A 87 -4.32 -9.60 4.04
C ASN A 87 -4.85 -10.19 2.74
N PHE A 88 -4.82 -9.41 1.67
CA PHE A 88 -5.11 -9.90 0.34
C PHE A 88 -4.00 -9.54 -0.65
N LYS A 89 -3.90 -10.35 -1.68
CA LYS A 89 -2.88 -10.18 -2.70
C LYS A 89 -3.43 -9.33 -3.85
N ILE A 90 -2.70 -8.27 -4.19
CA ILE A 90 -2.86 -7.54 -5.45
C ILE A 90 -1.86 -8.17 -6.42
N ILE A 91 -2.35 -8.68 -7.54
CA ILE A 91 -1.55 -9.36 -8.56
C ILE A 91 -1.44 -8.45 -9.77
N PHE A 92 -0.22 -8.30 -10.27
CA PHE A 92 0.09 -7.54 -11.48
C PHE A 92 0.68 -8.50 -12.50
N LYS A 93 0.06 -8.59 -13.66
CA LYS A 93 0.41 -9.56 -14.70
C LYS A 93 0.65 -8.91 -16.04
N ASN A 94 1.69 -9.34 -16.73
CA ASN A 94 1.86 -9.15 -18.17
C ASN A 94 2.29 -10.46 -18.82
N ASP A 95 2.54 -10.47 -20.12
CA ASP A 95 2.88 -11.68 -20.89
C ASP A 95 4.11 -12.43 -20.35
N ASN A 96 5.03 -11.74 -19.66
CA ASN A 96 6.33 -12.26 -19.28
C ASN A 96 6.54 -12.43 -17.78
N LYS A 97 5.78 -11.70 -16.96
CA LYS A 97 6.03 -11.60 -15.51
C LYS A 97 4.75 -11.47 -14.71
N GLU A 98 4.80 -12.01 -13.52
CA GLU A 98 3.82 -11.78 -12.47
C GLU A 98 4.50 -11.16 -11.25
N LEU A 99 3.95 -10.03 -10.78
CA LEU A 99 4.36 -9.34 -9.57
C LEU A 99 3.20 -9.38 -8.58
N SER A 100 3.48 -9.24 -7.30
CA SER A 100 2.41 -9.17 -6.31
C SER A 100 2.76 -8.24 -5.14
N TYR A 101 1.71 -7.76 -4.49
CA TYR A 101 1.79 -6.99 -3.25
C TYR A 101 0.77 -7.51 -2.25
N MET A 102 1.19 -7.72 -1.01
CA MET A 102 0.30 -8.12 0.06
C MET A 102 -0.26 -6.89 0.75
N TYR A 103 -1.55 -6.61 0.54
CA TYR A 103 -2.24 -5.45 1.07
C TYR A 103 -2.99 -5.80 2.36
N ASN A 104 -2.87 -4.95 3.38
CA ASN A 104 -3.51 -5.17 4.67
C ASN A 104 -4.77 -4.34 4.82
N LEU A 105 -5.89 -5.01 5.07
CA LEU A 105 -7.19 -4.42 5.36
C LEU A 105 -7.52 -4.65 6.83
N LYS A 106 -7.76 -3.58 7.57
CA LYS A 106 -7.96 -3.57 9.02
C LYS A 106 -9.41 -3.28 9.37
N ASN A 107 -9.88 -3.74 10.50
CA ASN A 107 -11.12 -3.24 11.07
C ASN A 107 -10.91 -1.86 11.69
N LYS A 108 -11.91 -1.00 11.53
CA LYS A 108 -12.01 0.22 12.31
C LYS A 108 -12.13 -0.20 13.78
N ARG A 109 -11.18 0.21 14.61
CA ARG A 109 -11.27 -0.03 16.05
C ARG A 109 -12.45 0.77 16.59
N GLU A 110 -13.35 0.12 17.28
CA GLU A 110 -14.28 0.80 18.16
C GLU A 110 -13.46 1.34 19.34
N PHE A 111 -13.14 2.62 19.31
CA PHE A 111 -12.53 3.26 20.47
C PHE A 111 -13.61 3.43 21.53
N GLN A 112 -13.30 2.98 22.73
CA GLN A 112 -14.14 3.18 23.92
C GLN A 112 -14.28 4.68 24.27
N TYR A 113 -13.39 5.51 23.73
CA TYR A 113 -13.46 6.97 23.74
C TYR A 113 -13.53 7.44 22.29
N GLN A 114 -14.65 8.03 21.90
CA GLN A 114 -14.72 8.76 20.63
C GLN A 114 -13.67 9.86 20.73
N ASN A 115 -12.72 9.89 19.82
CA ASN A 115 -11.91 11.09 19.61
C ASN A 115 -12.88 12.13 19.09
N GLU A 116 -13.39 12.96 20.00
CA GLU A 116 -14.11 14.17 19.65
C GLU A 116 -13.11 15.01 18.84
N GLY A 117 -13.51 15.39 17.62
CA GLY A 117 -12.72 16.32 16.82
C GLY A 117 -12.65 17.68 17.52
N PHE A 118 -11.92 18.60 16.95
CA PHE A 118 -11.88 19.98 17.44
C PHE A 118 -13.26 20.62 17.32
N ASP A 119 -13.67 21.36 18.34
CA ASP A 119 -14.91 22.13 18.38
C ASP A 119 -14.67 23.59 18.76
N SER A 120 -15.74 24.35 18.95
CA SER A 120 -15.67 25.78 19.27
C SER A 120 -15.12 26.10 20.68
N SER A 121 -14.92 25.10 21.54
CA SER A 121 -14.29 25.22 22.86
C SER A 121 -12.77 25.04 22.81
N ASP A 122 -12.24 24.54 21.69
CA ASP A 122 -10.82 24.31 21.53
C ASP A 122 -10.09 25.56 21.03
N VAL A 123 -8.88 25.76 21.54
CA VAL A 123 -7.99 26.82 21.09
C VAL A 123 -6.80 26.17 20.39
N ILE A 124 -6.67 26.42 19.09
CA ILE A 124 -5.58 25.85 18.28
C ILE A 124 -4.52 26.92 18.04
N TYR A 125 -3.27 26.60 18.38
CA TYR A 125 -2.10 27.44 18.09
C TYR A 125 -1.26 26.79 16.99
N LEU A 126 -0.97 27.56 15.94
CA LEU A 126 0.05 27.18 14.96
C LEU A 126 1.37 27.79 15.40
N ILE A 127 2.34 26.94 15.76
CA ILE A 127 3.68 27.35 16.15
C ILE A 127 4.64 26.92 15.05
N THR A 128 5.42 27.85 14.55
CA THR A 128 6.53 27.61 13.60
C THR A 128 7.86 27.78 14.33
N PRO A 129 8.42 26.69 14.93
CA PRO A 129 9.60 26.79 15.80
C PRO A 129 10.83 27.41 15.12
N ASP A 130 10.97 27.24 13.82
CA ASP A 130 12.02 27.81 12.98
C ASP A 130 12.01 29.34 12.90
N ARG A 131 10.92 29.99 13.35
CA ARG A 131 10.78 31.45 13.38
C ARG A 131 11.03 32.07 14.75
N PHE A 132 11.34 31.26 15.75
CA PHE A 132 11.67 31.73 17.09
C PHE A 132 13.19 31.74 17.28
N VAL A 133 13.66 32.67 18.14
CA VAL A 133 15.06 32.71 18.54
C VAL A 133 15.37 31.41 19.29
N ASN A 134 16.45 30.74 18.87
CA ASN A 134 16.92 29.56 19.57
C ASN A 134 17.34 29.90 21.00
N GLY A 135 16.71 29.28 21.98
CA GLY A 135 17.00 29.49 23.41
C GLY A 135 18.06 28.57 23.98
N ASP A 136 18.42 27.48 23.26
CA ASP A 136 19.46 26.53 23.70
C ASP A 136 20.14 25.85 22.49
N GLU A 137 21.31 26.35 22.12
CA GLU A 137 22.11 25.87 21.00
C GLU A 137 22.65 24.43 21.19
N LYS A 138 22.56 23.88 22.42
CA LYS A 138 23.09 22.53 22.70
C LYS A 138 22.21 21.41 22.15
N ASN A 139 20.97 21.71 21.81
CA ASN A 139 20.00 20.74 21.25
C ASN A 139 19.85 20.80 19.72
N ASP A 140 20.66 21.64 19.04
CA ASP A 140 20.58 21.82 17.59
C ASP A 140 21.09 20.62 16.79
N ILE A 141 21.92 19.78 17.39
CA ILE A 141 22.54 18.62 16.74
C ILE A 141 22.01 17.35 17.39
N VAL A 142 21.17 16.63 16.68
CA VAL A 142 20.72 15.28 17.06
C VAL A 142 21.60 14.28 16.32
N ASN A 143 22.45 13.55 17.07
CA ASN A 143 23.31 12.48 16.55
C ASN A 143 22.49 11.20 16.33
#